data_3965c535f8c98c8535b6cc67ae1fb53b
#
_entry.id   3965c535f8c98c8535b6cc67ae1fb53b
#
_cell.length_a   1.000
_cell.length_b   1.000
_cell.length_c   1.000
_cell.angle_alpha   90.00
_cell.angle_beta   90.00
_cell.angle_gamma   90.00
#
_symmetry.space_group_name_H-M   'P 1'
#
loop_
_entity.id
_entity.type
_entity.pdbx_description
1 polymer ?
#
loop_
_entity_poly.entity_id
_entity_poly.type
_entity_poly.pdbx_seq_one_letter_code
_entity_poly.pdbx_strand_id
1 'polypeptide(L)'
;MTVGVYPGSFNPFHAGHYNILLKAEKIFDKVIIARGINTEKPPSEWEIPRQVSNRAEVITYNGLLTDCIQDIIIKEQDEVLDVKVTVIRGLRNSVDLQYEMNQYRYFQDLMPSIQMVSIFCDKEFEHISSSGIRTLKPFGWDKIKNYLI
;
A
#
# COMPACT_ATOMS: atom_id res chain seq x y z
N MET A 1 -2.71 -17.26 11.54
CA MET A 1 -1.76 -16.24 11.07
C MET A 1 -2.52 -15.10 10.37
N THR A 2 -2.19 -13.88 10.67
CA THR A 2 -2.78 -12.71 10.04
C THR A 2 -1.81 -12.11 9.01
N VAL A 3 -2.33 -11.83 7.82
CA VAL A 3 -1.57 -11.22 6.73
C VAL A 3 -2.21 -9.90 6.37
N GLY A 4 -1.45 -8.83 6.45
CA GLY A 4 -1.86 -7.52 5.97
C GLY A 4 -1.31 -7.27 4.57
N VAL A 5 -2.15 -6.88 3.64
CA VAL A 5 -1.73 -6.52 2.28
C VAL A 5 -1.88 -5.02 2.11
N TYR A 6 -0.77 -4.36 1.87
CA TYR A 6 -0.73 -2.91 1.67
C TYR A 6 -0.57 -2.60 0.18
N PRO A 7 -1.67 -2.29 -0.52
CA PRO A 7 -1.63 -2.00 -1.94
C PRO A 7 -1.37 -0.53 -2.22
N GLY A 8 -0.77 -0.24 -3.35
CA GLY A 8 -0.56 1.10 -3.85
C GLY A 8 0.29 1.10 -5.10
N SER A 9 0.33 2.22 -5.80
CA SER A 9 1.25 2.39 -6.93
C SER A 9 2.67 2.70 -6.45
N PHE A 10 2.81 3.30 -5.26
CA PHE A 10 4.09 3.63 -4.62
C PHE A 10 5.06 4.34 -5.58
N ASN A 11 4.62 5.43 -6.13
CA ASN A 11 5.32 6.15 -7.18
C ASN A 11 5.61 7.62 -6.80
N PRO A 12 6.54 7.88 -5.86
CA PRO A 12 7.37 6.92 -5.13
C PRO A 12 6.73 6.37 -3.85
N PHE A 13 7.31 5.32 -3.30
CA PHE A 13 7.13 4.92 -1.91
C PHE A 13 7.86 5.93 -1.03
N HIS A 14 7.16 6.56 -0.11
CA HIS A 14 7.70 7.67 0.68
C HIS A 14 7.59 7.45 2.19
N ALA A 15 8.03 8.42 2.97
CA ALA A 15 8.07 8.34 4.42
C ALA A 15 6.69 8.06 5.06
N GLY A 16 5.62 8.61 4.48
CA GLY A 16 4.26 8.33 4.94
C GLY A 16 3.86 6.87 4.76
N HIS A 17 4.18 6.29 3.61
CA HIS A 17 3.96 4.85 3.37
C HIS A 17 4.76 4.00 4.35
N TYR A 18 6.00 4.39 4.61
CA TYR A 18 6.85 3.67 5.55
C TYR A 18 6.29 3.71 6.97
N ASN A 19 5.76 4.85 7.40
CA ASN A 19 5.08 5.00 8.67
C ASN A 19 3.90 4.02 8.81
N ILE A 20 3.08 3.89 7.76
CA ILE A 20 1.97 2.93 7.74
C ILE A 20 2.49 1.50 7.80
N LEU A 21 3.53 1.17 7.04
CA LEU A 21 4.15 -0.17 7.07
C LEU A 21 4.61 -0.54 8.48
N LEU A 22 5.31 0.35 9.15
CA LEU A 22 5.81 0.09 10.51
C LEU A 22 4.67 -0.13 11.51
N LYS A 23 3.57 0.60 11.37
CA LYS A 23 2.37 0.40 12.19
C LYS A 23 1.69 -0.93 11.88
N ALA A 24 1.60 -1.27 10.60
CA ALA A 24 1.00 -2.54 10.16
C ALA A 24 1.77 -3.76 10.68
N GLU A 25 3.10 -3.69 10.73
CA GLU A 25 3.94 -4.77 11.27
C GLU A 25 3.64 -5.08 12.73
N LYS A 26 3.10 -4.12 13.47
CA LYS A 26 2.69 -4.33 14.88
C LYS A 26 1.33 -4.98 15.02
N ILE A 27 0.54 -4.99 13.94
CA ILE A 27 -0.84 -5.48 13.93
C ILE A 27 -0.90 -6.88 13.32
N PHE A 28 -0.17 -7.10 12.23
CA PHE A 28 -0.21 -8.34 11.45
C PHE A 28 1.06 -9.17 11.65
N ASP A 29 0.90 -10.48 11.57
CA ASP A 29 2.04 -11.40 11.63
C ASP A 29 2.95 -11.25 10.40
N LYS A 30 2.36 -10.95 9.24
CA LYS A 30 3.07 -10.75 7.98
C LYS A 30 2.44 -9.58 7.23
N VAL A 31 3.27 -8.77 6.60
CA VAL A 31 2.83 -7.68 5.72
C VAL A 31 3.38 -7.91 4.31
N ILE A 32 2.50 -7.79 3.33
CA ILE A 32 2.84 -7.87 1.91
C ILE A 32 2.58 -6.49 1.29
N ILE A 33 3.58 -5.94 0.61
CA ILE A 33 3.44 -4.74 -0.21
C ILE A 33 3.00 -5.19 -1.61
N ALA A 34 1.82 -4.75 -2.04
CA ALA A 34 1.28 -5.09 -3.35
C ALA A 34 1.33 -3.85 -4.25
N ARG A 35 2.31 -3.79 -5.12
CA ARG A 35 2.48 -2.67 -6.04
C ARG A 35 1.60 -2.86 -7.27
N GLY A 36 0.64 -1.95 -7.45
CA GLY A 36 -0.20 -1.93 -8.64
C GLY A 36 0.55 -1.31 -9.82
N ILE A 37 0.49 -1.98 -10.97
CA ILE A 37 1.13 -1.53 -12.20
C ILE A 37 0.03 -1.27 -13.23
N ASN A 38 0.10 -0.09 -13.87
CA ASN A 38 -0.76 0.20 -15.01
C ASN A 38 0.07 0.02 -16.29
N THR A 39 -0.20 -1.05 -17.02
CA THR A 39 0.54 -1.40 -18.24
C THR A 39 0.31 -0.44 -19.39
N GLU A 40 -0.73 0.40 -19.32
CA GLU A 40 -1.03 1.42 -20.32
C GLU A 40 -0.22 2.72 -20.11
N LYS A 41 0.47 2.83 -18.98
CA LYS A 41 1.33 3.97 -18.65
C LYS A 41 2.80 3.56 -18.72
N PRO A 42 3.72 4.53 -18.95
CA PRO A 42 5.14 4.24 -18.84
C PRO A 42 5.49 3.62 -17.48
N PRO A 43 6.49 2.71 -17.42
CA PRO A 43 6.96 2.16 -16.16
C PRO A 43 7.36 3.27 -15.19
N SER A 44 7.11 3.06 -13.89
CA SER A 44 7.59 3.99 -12.87
C SER A 44 9.11 4.03 -12.85
N GLU A 45 9.69 5.22 -12.78
CA GLU A 45 11.12 5.41 -12.58
C GLU A 45 11.55 5.14 -11.13
N TRP A 46 10.59 4.97 -10.24
CA TRP A 46 10.81 4.74 -8.82
C TRP A 46 10.73 3.27 -8.50
N GLU A 47 11.77 2.75 -7.85
CA GLU A 47 11.77 1.39 -7.32
C GLU A 47 11.31 1.40 -5.87
N ILE A 48 10.80 0.25 -5.40
CA ILE A 48 10.53 0.09 -3.97
C ILE A 48 11.87 0.09 -3.22
N PRO A 49 12.03 0.95 -2.20
CA PRO A 49 13.28 1.03 -1.46
C PRO A 49 13.69 -0.31 -0.84
N ARG A 50 14.99 -0.59 -0.82
CA ARG A 50 15.52 -1.82 -0.25
C ARG A 50 15.14 -1.98 1.24
N GLN A 51 15.04 -0.89 1.96
CA GLN A 51 14.58 -0.90 3.36
C GLN A 51 13.19 -1.53 3.50
N VAL A 52 12.33 -1.36 2.50
CA VAL A 52 10.99 -1.96 2.48
C VAL A 52 11.06 -3.44 2.11
N SER A 53 11.77 -3.78 1.03
CA SER A 53 11.88 -5.15 0.57
C SER A 53 12.65 -6.07 1.54
N ASN A 54 13.47 -5.50 2.40
CA ASN A 54 14.13 -6.25 3.47
C ASN A 54 13.20 -6.58 4.64
N ARG A 55 12.07 -5.89 4.76
CA ARG A 55 11.13 -6.04 5.88
C ARG A 55 9.85 -6.76 5.49
N ALA A 56 9.41 -6.59 4.26
CA ALA A 56 8.12 -7.10 3.78
C ALA A 56 8.29 -7.75 2.41
N GLU A 57 7.48 -8.75 2.16
CA GLU A 57 7.37 -9.32 0.82
C GLU A 57 6.79 -8.25 -0.11
N VAL A 58 7.40 -8.05 -1.26
CA VAL A 58 6.93 -7.11 -2.29
C VAL A 58 6.49 -7.89 -3.50
N ILE A 59 5.23 -7.71 -3.89
CA ILE A 59 4.67 -8.30 -5.11
C ILE A 59 4.17 -7.18 -6.02
N THR A 60 4.02 -7.48 -7.28
CA THR A 60 3.40 -6.59 -8.26
C THR A 60 2.14 -7.24 -8.79
N TYR A 61 1.14 -6.42 -9.12
CA TYR A 61 -0.07 -6.90 -9.78
C TYR A 61 -0.53 -5.88 -10.81
N ASN A 62 -1.30 -6.37 -11.76
CA ASN A 62 -1.95 -5.56 -12.77
C ASN A 62 -3.42 -6.00 -12.82
N GLY A 63 -4.34 -5.08 -13.09
CA GLY A 63 -5.76 -5.37 -13.06
C GLY A 63 -6.42 -5.06 -11.70
N LEU A 64 -7.40 -5.86 -11.32
CA LEU A 64 -8.20 -5.60 -10.13
C LEU A 64 -7.47 -6.00 -8.84
N LEU A 65 -7.55 -5.13 -7.85
CA LEU A 65 -7.00 -5.42 -6.51
C LEU A 65 -7.67 -6.66 -5.92
N THR A 66 -8.97 -6.83 -6.10
CA THR A 66 -9.72 -7.98 -5.55
C THR A 66 -9.19 -9.31 -6.10
N ASP A 67 -8.79 -9.36 -7.36
CA ASP A 67 -8.17 -10.55 -7.94
C ASP A 67 -6.80 -10.82 -7.31
N CYS A 68 -6.00 -9.77 -7.10
CA CYS A 68 -4.72 -9.87 -6.42
C CYS A 68 -4.90 -10.43 -5.01
N ILE A 69 -5.88 -9.93 -4.26
CA ILE A 69 -6.16 -10.39 -2.89
C ILE A 69 -6.59 -11.86 -2.91
N GLN A 70 -7.42 -12.27 -3.86
CA GLN A 70 -7.83 -13.66 -3.99
C GLN A 70 -6.64 -14.59 -4.24
N ASP A 71 -5.72 -14.19 -5.10
CA ASP A 71 -4.50 -14.95 -5.38
C ASP A 71 -3.61 -15.08 -4.13
N ILE A 72 -3.49 -14.00 -3.36
CA ILE A 72 -2.74 -14.01 -2.09
C ILE A 72 -3.39 -14.98 -1.10
N ILE A 73 -4.71 -14.94 -0.96
CA ILE A 73 -5.44 -15.84 -0.06
C ILE A 73 -5.15 -17.31 -0.43
N ILE A 74 -5.25 -17.64 -1.70
CA ILE A 74 -4.99 -19.01 -2.18
C ILE A 74 -3.56 -19.42 -1.85
N LYS A 75 -2.59 -18.57 -2.15
CA LYS A 75 -1.17 -18.87 -1.90
C LYS A 75 -0.87 -19.05 -0.42
N GLU A 76 -1.34 -18.14 0.42
CA GLU A 76 -1.06 -18.19 1.86
C GLU A 76 -1.74 -19.38 2.54
N GLN A 77 -2.95 -19.74 2.11
CA GLN A 77 -3.67 -20.91 2.64
C GLN A 77 -2.99 -22.22 2.29
N ASP A 78 -2.28 -22.30 1.16
CA ASP A 78 -1.51 -23.48 0.79
C ASP A 78 -0.30 -23.70 1.72
N GLU A 79 0.23 -22.63 2.30
CA GLU A 79 1.42 -22.68 3.16
C GLU A 79 1.07 -22.83 4.64
N VAL A 80 -0.02 -22.21 5.11
CA VAL A 80 -0.41 -22.15 6.51
C VAL A 80 -1.92 -22.31 6.63
N LEU A 81 -2.37 -23.18 7.55
CA LEU A 81 -3.78 -23.30 7.87
C LEU A 81 -4.27 -22.07 8.63
N ASP A 82 -5.54 -21.72 8.44
CA ASP A 82 -6.22 -20.66 9.18
C ASP A 82 -5.57 -19.27 9.01
N VAL A 83 -5.34 -18.89 7.77
CA VAL A 83 -4.82 -17.56 7.41
C VAL A 83 -5.94 -16.58 7.20
N LYS A 84 -5.82 -15.39 7.79
CA LYS A 84 -6.72 -14.24 7.53
C LYS A 84 -5.94 -13.16 6.78
N VAL A 85 -6.49 -12.73 5.65
CA VAL A 85 -5.89 -11.69 4.81
C VAL A 85 -6.74 -10.43 4.89
N THR A 86 -6.11 -9.33 5.23
CA THR A 86 -6.77 -8.03 5.38
C THR A 86 -6.04 -6.98 4.53
N VAL A 87 -6.81 -6.17 3.81
CA VAL A 87 -6.26 -5.06 3.03
C VAL A 87 -6.00 -3.87 3.96
N ILE A 88 -4.83 -3.27 3.83
CA ILE A 88 -4.41 -2.11 4.62
C ILE A 88 -4.52 -0.85 3.75
N ARG A 89 -5.16 0.18 4.28
CA ARG A 89 -5.18 1.52 3.66
C ARG A 89 -4.66 2.54 4.65
N GLY A 90 -3.71 3.37 4.22
CA GLY A 90 -3.23 4.49 5.02
C GLY A 90 -4.15 5.69 4.90
N LEU A 91 -4.39 6.40 6.00
CA LEU A 91 -5.19 7.62 6.02
C LEU A 91 -4.36 8.79 6.54
N ARG A 92 -4.46 9.92 5.85
CA ARG A 92 -3.85 11.20 6.25
C ARG A 92 -4.90 12.18 6.81
N ASN A 93 -6.11 12.16 6.25
CA ASN A 93 -7.16 13.13 6.55
C ASN A 93 -8.54 12.61 6.16
N SER A 94 -9.58 13.43 6.38
CA SER A 94 -10.96 13.06 6.08
C SER A 94 -11.24 12.87 4.58
N VAL A 95 -10.49 13.53 3.71
CA VAL A 95 -10.64 13.37 2.26
C VAL A 95 -10.19 11.97 1.85
N ASP A 96 -9.07 11.50 2.40
CA ASP A 96 -8.61 10.13 2.17
C ASP A 96 -9.66 9.12 2.66
N LEU A 97 -10.26 9.36 3.83
CA LEU A 97 -11.29 8.48 4.38
C LEU A 97 -12.49 8.36 3.44
N GLN A 98 -13.00 9.46 2.93
CA GLN A 98 -14.12 9.44 2.00
C GLN A 98 -13.79 8.66 0.72
N TYR A 99 -12.61 8.90 0.17
CA TYR A 99 -12.14 8.16 -1.01
C TYR A 99 -12.05 6.66 -0.73
N GLU A 100 -11.44 6.27 0.39
CA GLU A 100 -11.27 4.86 0.74
C GLU A 100 -12.61 4.16 1.02
N MET A 101 -13.56 4.85 1.63
CA MET A 101 -14.91 4.31 1.86
C MET A 101 -15.61 3.99 0.54
N ASN A 102 -15.52 4.89 -0.45
CA ASN A 102 -16.09 4.66 -1.77
C ASN A 102 -15.42 3.48 -2.47
N GLN A 103 -14.10 3.39 -2.41
CA GLN A 103 -13.35 2.27 -3.00
C GLN A 103 -13.74 0.95 -2.32
N TYR A 104 -13.88 0.95 -1.00
CA TYR A 104 -14.29 -0.25 -0.26
C TYR A 104 -15.64 -0.78 -0.73
N ARG A 105 -16.61 0.11 -1.03
CA ARG A 105 -17.92 -0.31 -1.52
C ARG A 105 -17.82 -1.07 -2.84
N TYR A 106 -17.00 -0.58 -3.78
CA TYR A 106 -16.75 -1.31 -5.04
C TYR A 106 -16.05 -2.65 -4.80
N PHE A 107 -15.05 -2.67 -3.93
CA PHE A 107 -14.35 -3.93 -3.60
C PHE A 107 -15.31 -4.93 -2.94
N GLN A 108 -16.19 -4.47 -2.08
CA GLN A 108 -17.17 -5.31 -1.42
C GLN A 108 -18.16 -5.91 -2.41
N ASP A 109 -18.55 -5.16 -3.44
CA ASP A 109 -19.40 -5.69 -4.52
C ASP A 109 -18.70 -6.79 -5.30
N LEU A 110 -17.40 -6.61 -5.57
CA LEU A 110 -16.60 -7.59 -6.34
C LEU A 110 -16.18 -8.79 -5.50
N MET A 111 -15.95 -8.59 -4.22
CA MET A 111 -15.49 -9.61 -3.28
C MET A 111 -16.14 -9.38 -1.92
N PRO A 112 -17.37 -9.92 -1.69
CA PRO A 112 -18.11 -9.67 -0.44
C PRO A 112 -17.37 -10.05 0.84
N SER A 113 -16.44 -11.00 0.77
CA SER A 113 -15.64 -11.45 1.92
C SER A 113 -14.41 -10.58 2.20
N ILE A 114 -14.15 -9.55 1.39
CA ILE A 114 -12.97 -8.71 1.57
C ILE A 114 -12.98 -8.02 2.93
N GLN A 115 -11.84 -8.04 3.61
CA GLN A 115 -11.64 -7.30 4.86
C GLN A 115 -10.64 -6.18 4.62
N MET A 116 -10.93 -5.02 5.16
CA MET A 116 -10.10 -3.84 5.00
C MET A 116 -10.00 -3.09 6.31
N VAL A 117 -8.80 -2.64 6.64
CA VAL A 117 -8.54 -1.75 7.77
C VAL A 117 -7.86 -0.48 7.29
N SER A 118 -8.12 0.60 7.98
CA SER A 118 -7.46 1.88 7.75
C SER A 118 -6.55 2.19 8.92
N ILE A 119 -5.35 2.66 8.63
CA ILE A 119 -4.34 3.03 9.61
C ILE A 119 -4.02 4.50 9.45
N PHE A 120 -4.09 5.26 10.54
CA PHE A 120 -3.73 6.68 10.52
C PHE A 120 -2.23 6.85 10.48
N CYS A 121 -1.73 7.69 9.58
CA CYS A 121 -0.34 8.10 9.63
C CYS A 121 -0.11 9.09 10.79
N ASP A 122 1.14 9.23 11.19
CA ASP A 122 1.51 10.26 12.16
C ASP A 122 1.40 11.65 11.53
N LYS A 123 1.14 12.65 12.37
CA LYS A 123 0.85 14.02 11.94
C LYS A 123 1.95 14.59 11.03
N GLU A 124 3.20 14.28 11.30
CA GLU A 124 4.34 14.78 10.53
C GLU A 124 4.34 14.33 9.07
N PHE A 125 3.59 13.28 8.72
CA PHE A 125 3.51 12.74 7.37
C PHE A 125 2.22 13.09 6.63
N GLU A 126 1.28 13.80 7.27
CA GLU A 126 -0.05 14.06 6.70
C GLU A 126 -0.01 14.80 5.36
N HIS A 127 0.95 15.70 5.18
CA HIS A 127 1.07 16.51 3.97
C HIS A 127 1.85 15.83 2.84
N ILE A 128 2.47 14.68 3.10
CA ILE A 128 3.32 14.00 2.13
C ILE A 128 2.46 13.13 1.21
N SER A 129 2.62 13.31 -0.10
CA SER A 129 1.96 12.48 -1.09
C SER A 129 2.91 12.18 -2.24
N SER A 130 2.69 11.06 -2.92
CA SER A 130 3.47 10.71 -4.10
C SER A 130 3.33 11.76 -5.21
N SER A 131 2.12 12.27 -5.42
CA SER A 131 1.87 13.32 -6.41
C SER A 131 2.61 14.61 -6.05
N GLY A 132 2.64 15.01 -4.78
CA GLY A 132 3.38 16.16 -4.31
C GLY A 132 4.89 16.02 -4.57
N ILE A 133 5.43 14.83 -4.28
CA ILE A 133 6.85 14.55 -4.53
C ILE A 133 7.16 14.63 -6.03
N ARG A 134 6.33 14.04 -6.88
CA ARG A 134 6.51 14.09 -8.34
C ARG A 134 6.46 15.53 -8.86
N THR A 135 5.60 16.36 -8.28
CA THR A 135 5.48 17.77 -8.65
C THR A 135 6.74 18.55 -8.28
N LEU A 136 7.36 18.26 -7.14
CA LEU A 136 8.55 18.95 -6.65
C LEU A 136 9.85 18.45 -7.26
N LYS A 137 9.90 17.23 -7.74
CA LYS A 137 11.12 16.58 -8.23
C LYS A 137 11.88 17.40 -9.29
N PRO A 138 11.22 18.02 -10.30
CA PRO A 138 11.93 18.82 -11.31
C PRO A 138 12.69 20.01 -10.75
N PHE A 139 12.35 20.45 -9.53
CA PHE A 139 12.98 21.61 -8.89
C PHE A 139 14.22 21.26 -8.05
N GLY A 140 14.58 19.98 -7.99
CA GLY A 140 15.81 19.51 -7.37
C GLY A 140 15.61 18.45 -6.29
N TRP A 141 16.63 17.62 -6.14
CA TRP A 141 16.65 16.54 -5.15
C TRP A 141 16.49 17.05 -3.71
N ASP A 142 17.09 18.21 -3.40
CA ASP A 142 17.01 18.82 -2.08
C ASP A 142 15.57 19.18 -1.68
N LYS A 143 14.65 19.29 -2.64
CA LYS A 143 13.24 19.60 -2.38
C LYS A 143 12.45 18.39 -1.90
N ILE A 144 12.91 17.19 -2.21
CA ILE A 144 12.15 15.95 -1.97
C ILE A 144 12.86 14.94 -1.07
N LYS A 145 14.17 15.04 -0.88
CA LYS A 145 14.96 14.02 -0.19
C LYS A 145 14.45 13.68 1.21
N ASN A 146 13.90 14.66 1.94
CA ASN A 146 13.40 14.47 3.29
C ASN A 146 12.05 13.73 3.36
N TYR A 147 11.37 13.59 2.24
CA TYR A 147 10.10 12.86 2.14
C TYR A 147 10.29 11.41 1.73
N LEU A 148 11.47 11.05 1.27
CA LEU A 148 11.84 9.68 0.89
C LEU A 148 12.47 8.95 2.08
N ILE A 149 12.65 7.67 1.92
CA ILE A 149 13.29 6.84 2.93
C ILE A 149 14.60 6.27 2.41
#